data_ab15657cbee8ac2e081cf664102979fd
#
_entry.id   ab15657cbee8ac2e081cf664102979fd
#
_cell.length_a   1.000
_cell.length_b   1.000
_cell.length_c   1.000
_cell.angle_alpha   90.00
_cell.angle_beta   90.00
_cell.angle_gamma   90.00
#
_symmetry.space_group_name_H-M   'P 1'
#
loop_
_entity.id
_entity.type
_entity.pdbx_description
1 polymer ?
#
loop_
_entity_poly.entity_id
_entity_poly.type
_entity_poly.pdbx_seq_one_letter_code
_entity_poly.pdbx_strand_id
1 'polypeptide(L)'
;YWVKGGKHISGEVRKIPDNGTCNAYLHDVFGFYQFLEMEYEQFDSLLVLSDKTISYTNAIGVRKTKLCRSFDGYLNAVSSKGRTIERKNIIVLLDGCTNCRDQLLLLLLAETGFRIGELLGVRYVEDIDYQGCRIRVEPRVDNENKVRAKYEEDRWAKVSKDTFDILLFYYAKYRKLLRESEYLFITLSGEHAGQALTEDAVNAMLRRLQKKTQIKVTSHMLRHYFANERRKNGWSLELISQALGHRNLQTTINYLN
;
A
#
# COMPACT_ATOMS: atom_id res chain seq x y z
N TYR A 1 12.51 -8.40 25.51
CA TYR A 1 11.32 -7.86 26.20
C TYR A 1 10.03 -8.15 25.43
N TRP A 2 9.98 -7.84 24.16
CA TRP A 2 8.82 -8.03 23.29
C TRP A 2 8.49 -9.50 23.00
N VAL A 3 9.51 -10.36 22.98
CA VAL A 3 9.38 -11.78 22.66
C VAL A 3 8.82 -12.60 23.83
N LYS A 4 8.86 -12.08 25.06
CA LYS A 4 8.44 -12.80 26.27
C LYS A 4 7.17 -12.27 26.95
N GLY A 5 6.39 -11.41 26.29
CA GLY A 5 5.15 -10.87 26.86
C GLY A 5 5.38 -9.95 28.07
N GLY A 6 6.51 -9.22 28.11
CA GLY A 6 6.82 -8.28 29.17
C GLY A 6 6.00 -6.99 29.09
N LYS A 7 6.05 -6.17 30.13
CA LYS A 7 5.45 -4.84 30.13
C LYS A 7 6.27 -3.91 29.25
N HIS A 8 5.61 -3.23 28.32
CA HIS A 8 6.19 -2.13 27.55
C HIS A 8 6.20 -0.85 28.41
N ILE A 9 7.07 0.12 28.08
CA ILE A 9 7.13 1.44 28.75
C ILE A 9 5.77 2.12 28.77
N SER A 10 4.90 1.86 27.79
CA SER A 10 3.54 2.41 27.67
C SER A 10 2.43 1.52 28.25
N GLY A 11 2.74 0.41 28.94
CA GLY A 11 1.76 -0.50 29.55
C GLY A 11 1.89 -1.97 29.15
N GLU A 12 0.83 -2.77 29.37
CA GLU A 12 0.82 -4.19 29.03
C GLU A 12 0.80 -4.42 27.51
N VAL A 13 1.69 -5.31 27.04
CA VAL A 13 1.71 -5.73 25.63
C VAL A 13 0.50 -6.64 25.38
N ARG A 14 -0.51 -6.12 24.70
CA ARG A 14 -1.74 -6.87 24.38
C ARG A 14 -1.53 -7.97 23.34
N LYS A 15 -0.47 -7.91 22.55
CA LYS A 15 -0.14 -8.88 21.50
C LYS A 15 1.37 -8.94 21.30
N ILE A 16 1.93 -10.15 21.31
CA ILE A 16 3.33 -10.38 20.95
C ILE A 16 3.47 -10.16 19.44
N PRO A 17 4.40 -9.29 18.97
CA PRO A 17 4.66 -9.12 17.54
C PRO A 17 5.15 -10.43 16.91
N ASP A 18 4.82 -10.66 15.65
CA ASP A 18 5.42 -11.74 14.88
C ASP A 18 6.89 -11.47 14.55
N ASN A 19 7.62 -12.51 14.13
CA ASN A 19 9.04 -12.41 13.83
C ASN A 19 9.33 -11.42 12.69
N GLY A 20 8.41 -11.25 11.74
CA GLY A 20 8.55 -10.26 10.67
C GLY A 20 8.52 -8.83 11.19
N THR A 21 7.60 -8.54 12.12
CA THR A 21 7.53 -7.25 12.81
C THR A 21 8.76 -7.01 13.67
N CYS A 22 9.20 -8.03 14.41
CA CYS A 22 10.46 -7.92 15.20
C CYS A 22 11.67 -7.63 14.31
N ASN A 23 11.76 -8.31 13.16
CA ASN A 23 12.85 -8.10 12.21
C ASN A 23 12.82 -6.70 11.58
N ALA A 24 11.65 -6.09 11.39
CA ALA A 24 11.57 -4.71 10.93
C ALA A 24 12.24 -3.74 11.94
N TYR A 25 11.96 -3.88 13.24
CA TYR A 25 12.63 -3.08 14.25
C TYR A 25 14.15 -3.39 14.35
N LEU A 26 14.51 -4.67 14.21
CA LEU A 26 15.93 -5.06 14.21
C LEU A 26 16.66 -4.48 12.98
N HIS A 27 15.98 -4.31 11.86
CA HIS A 27 16.56 -3.66 10.68
C HIS A 27 16.86 -2.18 10.93
N ASP A 28 15.99 -1.46 11.64
CA ASP A 28 16.25 -0.07 12.03
C ASP A 28 17.45 0.02 12.99
N VAL A 29 17.53 -0.90 13.95
CA VAL A 29 18.69 -1.02 14.86
C VAL A 29 19.98 -1.32 14.10
N PHE A 30 19.92 -2.23 13.13
CA PHE A 30 21.04 -2.55 12.25
C PHE A 30 21.51 -1.31 11.47
N GLY A 31 20.57 -0.56 10.88
CA GLY A 31 20.90 0.68 10.18
C GLY A 31 21.58 1.72 11.08
N PHE A 32 21.15 1.81 12.34
CA PHE A 32 21.77 2.69 13.31
C PHE A 32 23.22 2.26 13.63
N TYR A 33 23.49 0.98 13.84
CA TYR A 33 24.85 0.50 14.07
C TYR A 33 25.75 0.65 12.84
N GLN A 34 25.20 0.46 11.62
CA GLN A 34 25.95 0.76 10.39
C GLN A 34 26.35 2.24 10.33
N PHE A 35 25.42 3.14 10.66
CA PHE A 35 25.70 4.56 10.71
C PHE A 35 26.80 4.89 11.73
N LEU A 36 26.74 4.31 12.95
CA LEU A 36 27.75 4.53 13.95
C LEU A 36 29.15 4.04 13.53
N GLU A 37 29.23 2.88 12.87
CA GLU A 37 30.50 2.36 12.35
C GLU A 37 31.07 3.24 11.22
N MET A 38 30.22 3.85 10.41
CA MET A 38 30.64 4.77 9.34
C MET A 38 31.14 6.12 9.86
N GLU A 39 30.53 6.62 10.93
CA GLU A 39 30.81 7.97 11.45
C GLU A 39 31.85 7.94 12.59
N TYR A 40 32.00 6.83 13.30
CA TYR A 40 32.81 6.74 14.51
C TYR A 40 33.61 5.43 14.56
N GLU A 41 34.91 5.46 14.29
CA GLU A 41 35.80 4.30 14.29
C GLU A 41 35.78 3.49 15.61
N GLN A 42 35.55 4.15 16.74
CA GLN A 42 35.49 3.49 18.05
C GLN A 42 34.37 2.46 18.21
N PHE A 43 33.35 2.49 17.35
CA PHE A 43 32.23 1.54 17.40
C PHE A 43 32.51 0.21 16.70
N ASP A 44 33.58 0.09 15.93
CA ASP A 44 34.03 -1.19 15.35
C ASP A 44 34.35 -2.25 16.44
N SER A 45 34.71 -1.81 17.65
CA SER A 45 35.01 -2.69 18.80
C SER A 45 33.79 -3.35 19.43
N LEU A 46 32.56 -2.89 19.12
CA LEU A 46 31.32 -3.41 19.72
C LEU A 46 30.94 -4.79 19.20
N LEU A 47 31.51 -5.26 18.10
CA LEU A 47 31.24 -6.57 17.45
C LEU A 47 29.75 -6.88 17.25
N VAL A 48 28.93 -5.85 17.09
CA VAL A 48 27.48 -6.00 16.88
C VAL A 48 27.18 -6.45 15.46
N LEU A 49 27.99 -5.98 14.50
CA LEU A 49 27.88 -6.35 13.10
C LEU A 49 28.99 -7.33 12.71
N SER A 50 28.64 -8.28 11.88
CA SER A 50 29.54 -9.29 11.33
C SER A 50 29.75 -9.09 9.84
N ASP A 51 30.89 -9.54 9.31
CA ASP A 51 31.16 -9.55 7.88
C ASP A 51 30.62 -10.83 7.26
N LYS A 52 29.78 -10.68 6.24
CA LYS A 52 29.28 -11.81 5.42
C LYS A 52 29.62 -11.62 3.95
N THR A 53 30.15 -12.66 3.35
CA THR A 53 30.32 -12.72 1.89
C THR A 53 29.03 -13.20 1.24
N ILE A 54 28.41 -12.35 0.45
CA ILE A 54 27.23 -12.70 -0.35
C ILE A 54 27.61 -12.88 -1.81
N SER A 55 27.10 -13.95 -2.44
CA SER A 55 27.23 -14.17 -3.88
C SER A 55 26.00 -13.65 -4.60
N TYR A 56 26.19 -12.93 -5.67
CA TYR A 56 25.11 -12.44 -6.53
C TYR A 56 25.49 -12.59 -8.00
N THR A 57 24.49 -12.71 -8.86
CA THR A 57 24.68 -12.72 -10.31
C THR A 57 24.38 -11.32 -10.83
N ASN A 58 25.32 -10.72 -11.56
CA ASN A 58 25.11 -9.42 -12.17
C ASN A 58 24.15 -9.48 -13.38
N ALA A 59 23.81 -8.34 -13.96
CA ALA A 59 22.88 -8.23 -15.08
C ALA A 59 23.32 -8.99 -16.35
N ILE A 60 24.61 -9.30 -16.47
CA ILE A 60 25.17 -10.07 -17.61
C ILE A 60 25.41 -11.54 -17.27
N GLY A 61 24.84 -12.06 -16.17
CA GLY A 61 24.91 -13.47 -15.81
C GLY A 61 26.19 -13.90 -15.08
N VAL A 62 27.13 -13.00 -14.79
CA VAL A 62 28.39 -13.33 -14.11
C VAL A 62 28.18 -13.35 -12.59
N ARG A 63 28.58 -14.49 -11.97
CA ARG A 63 28.54 -14.62 -10.50
C ARG A 63 29.68 -13.82 -9.87
N LYS A 64 29.34 -12.95 -8.92
CA LYS A 64 30.28 -12.13 -8.15
C LYS A 64 30.04 -12.31 -6.66
N THR A 65 31.04 -12.02 -5.88
CA THR A 65 30.98 -11.98 -4.41
C THR A 65 31.18 -10.56 -3.92
N LYS A 66 30.46 -10.19 -2.88
CA LYS A 66 30.61 -8.91 -2.19
C LYS A 66 30.65 -9.16 -0.69
N LEU A 67 31.62 -8.53 -0.02
CA LEU A 67 31.62 -8.44 1.43
C LEU A 67 30.59 -7.41 1.88
N CYS A 68 29.71 -7.78 2.80
CA CYS A 68 28.68 -6.93 3.36
C CYS A 68 28.64 -7.04 4.86
N ARG A 69 28.43 -5.93 5.55
CA ARG A 69 28.08 -5.94 6.95
C ARG A 69 26.75 -6.64 7.15
N SER A 70 26.64 -7.48 8.15
CA SER A 70 25.48 -8.30 8.48
C SER A 70 25.19 -8.26 9.96
N PHE A 71 23.94 -8.51 10.31
CA PHE A 71 23.49 -8.68 11.67
C PHE A 71 22.88 -10.07 11.84
N ASP A 72 23.41 -10.87 12.76
CA ASP A 72 23.00 -12.27 12.95
C ASP A 72 21.80 -12.44 13.90
N GLY A 73 21.28 -11.32 14.44
CA GLY A 73 20.15 -11.32 15.39
C GLY A 73 18.76 -11.40 14.77
N TYR A 74 18.63 -11.54 13.43
CA TYR A 74 17.33 -11.67 12.79
C TYR A 74 16.66 -12.99 13.16
N LEU A 75 15.34 -12.91 13.41
CA LEU A 75 14.52 -14.07 13.73
C LEU A 75 14.03 -14.77 12.44
N ASN A 76 13.84 -16.09 12.51
CA ASN A 76 13.24 -16.82 11.40
C ASN A 76 11.79 -16.37 11.19
N ALA A 77 11.55 -15.56 10.17
CA ALA A 77 10.22 -15.08 9.80
C ALA A 77 9.65 -15.94 8.67
N VAL A 78 8.44 -16.46 8.87
CA VAL A 78 7.71 -17.11 7.79
C VAL A 78 7.15 -16.02 6.88
N SER A 79 7.56 -16.04 5.61
CA SER A 79 6.97 -15.17 4.59
C SER A 79 5.48 -15.49 4.47
N SER A 80 4.61 -14.58 4.88
CA SER A 80 3.18 -14.73 4.62
C SER A 80 2.94 -14.42 3.14
N LYS A 81 2.44 -15.41 2.38
CA LYS A 81 1.94 -15.15 1.03
C LYS A 81 0.91 -14.04 1.06
N GLY A 82 1.02 -13.08 0.13
CA GLY A 82 0.06 -11.99 0.00
C GLY A 82 -1.36 -12.55 -0.14
N ARG A 83 -2.29 -12.03 0.67
CA ARG A 83 -3.69 -12.45 0.57
C ARG A 83 -4.35 -11.69 -0.57
N THR A 84 -4.91 -12.41 -1.52
CA THR A 84 -5.76 -11.85 -2.58
C THR A 84 -7.24 -12.06 -2.25
N ILE A 85 -8.12 -11.44 -3.02
CA ILE A 85 -9.57 -11.59 -2.92
C ILE A 85 -10.10 -12.12 -4.25
N GLU A 86 -11.16 -12.91 -4.22
CA GLU A 86 -11.79 -13.43 -5.42
C GLU A 86 -12.79 -12.40 -5.99
N ARG A 87 -12.98 -12.40 -7.31
CA ARG A 87 -13.93 -11.50 -8.00
C ARG A 87 -15.33 -11.56 -7.43
N LYS A 88 -15.85 -12.78 -7.14
CA LYS A 88 -17.19 -12.95 -6.55
C LYS A 88 -17.35 -12.23 -5.22
N ASN A 89 -16.28 -12.20 -4.41
CA ASN A 89 -16.27 -11.52 -3.12
C ASN A 89 -16.28 -10.00 -3.28
N ILE A 90 -15.63 -9.47 -4.33
CA ILE A 90 -15.68 -8.02 -4.65
C ILE A 90 -17.12 -7.62 -4.99
N ILE A 91 -17.86 -8.43 -5.76
CA ILE A 91 -19.27 -8.16 -6.08
C ILE A 91 -20.10 -8.07 -4.79
N VAL A 92 -19.98 -9.04 -3.90
CA VAL A 92 -20.68 -9.03 -2.60
C VAL A 92 -20.32 -7.81 -1.75
N LEU A 93 -19.05 -7.38 -1.78
CA LEU A 93 -18.62 -6.17 -1.07
C LEU A 93 -19.24 -4.91 -1.67
N LEU A 94 -19.35 -4.82 -3.01
CA LEU A 94 -19.99 -3.70 -3.71
C LEU A 94 -21.46 -3.60 -3.35
N ASP A 95 -22.18 -4.73 -3.31
CA ASP A 95 -23.57 -4.81 -2.88
C ASP A 95 -23.75 -4.47 -1.39
N GLY A 96 -22.71 -4.74 -0.61
CA GLY A 96 -22.63 -4.39 0.82
C GLY A 96 -22.47 -2.89 1.09
N CYS A 97 -21.99 -2.10 0.12
CA CYS A 97 -21.77 -0.67 0.28
C CYS A 97 -23.10 0.08 0.46
N THR A 98 -23.09 1.10 1.31
CA THR A 98 -24.29 1.93 1.58
C THR A 98 -24.35 3.19 0.72
N ASN A 99 -23.30 3.51 0.01
CA ASN A 99 -23.17 4.71 -0.81
C ASN A 99 -22.23 4.49 -2.01
N CYS A 100 -22.41 5.31 -3.05
CA CYS A 100 -21.62 5.18 -4.29
C CYS A 100 -20.15 5.61 -4.14
N ARG A 101 -19.79 6.44 -3.15
CA ARG A 101 -18.39 6.76 -2.87
C ARG A 101 -17.61 5.49 -2.48
N ASP A 102 -18.17 4.70 -1.59
CA ASP A 102 -17.51 3.47 -1.10
C ASP A 102 -17.43 2.42 -2.21
N GLN A 103 -18.47 2.31 -3.06
CA GLN A 103 -18.44 1.47 -4.27
C GLN A 103 -17.34 1.91 -5.23
N LEU A 104 -17.27 3.20 -5.55
CA LEU A 104 -16.25 3.77 -6.43
C LEU A 104 -14.85 3.50 -5.89
N LEU A 105 -14.62 3.70 -4.59
CA LEU A 105 -13.33 3.47 -3.95
C LEU A 105 -12.86 2.01 -4.12
N LEU A 106 -13.76 1.05 -3.86
CA LEU A 106 -13.45 -0.38 -4.01
C LEU A 106 -13.13 -0.75 -5.48
N LEU A 107 -13.93 -0.25 -6.41
CA LEU A 107 -13.74 -0.48 -7.86
C LEU A 107 -12.41 0.10 -8.32
N LEU A 108 -12.09 1.34 -7.97
CA LEU A 108 -10.84 1.97 -8.36
C LEU A 108 -9.62 1.23 -7.78
N LEU A 109 -9.66 0.82 -6.52
CA LEU A 109 -8.59 0.00 -5.94
C LEU A 109 -8.41 -1.33 -6.68
N ALA A 110 -9.52 -1.98 -7.10
CA ALA A 110 -9.47 -3.25 -7.80
C ALA A 110 -9.07 -3.13 -9.28
N GLU A 111 -9.40 -2.03 -9.96
CA GLU A 111 -9.14 -1.84 -11.39
C GLU A 111 -7.80 -1.16 -11.69
N THR A 112 -7.31 -0.31 -10.80
CA THR A 112 -6.07 0.47 -11.02
C THR A 112 -4.88 -0.10 -10.28
N GLY A 113 -5.12 -0.82 -9.18
CA GLY A 113 -4.08 -1.29 -8.29
C GLY A 113 -3.34 -0.16 -7.55
N PHE A 114 -3.85 1.06 -7.51
CA PHE A 114 -3.26 2.17 -6.76
C PHE A 114 -3.20 1.87 -5.26
N ARG A 115 -2.23 2.45 -4.57
CA ARG A 115 -2.23 2.43 -3.10
C ARG A 115 -3.34 3.31 -2.57
N ILE A 116 -3.86 2.96 -1.40
CA ILE A 116 -4.93 3.75 -0.79
C ILE A 116 -4.53 5.22 -0.61
N GLY A 117 -3.32 5.50 -0.13
CA GLY A 117 -2.82 6.87 0.01
C GLY A 117 -2.70 7.60 -1.33
N GLU A 118 -2.29 6.91 -2.41
CA GLU A 118 -2.26 7.48 -3.77
C GLU A 118 -3.66 7.87 -4.24
N LEU A 119 -4.64 6.97 -4.06
CA LEU A 119 -6.02 7.20 -4.49
C LEU A 119 -6.72 8.30 -3.69
N LEU A 120 -6.46 8.40 -2.39
CA LEU A 120 -7.01 9.45 -1.53
C LEU A 120 -6.40 10.83 -1.79
N GLY A 121 -5.27 10.93 -2.47
CA GLY A 121 -4.65 12.17 -2.92
C GLY A 121 -5.17 12.66 -4.28
N VAL A 122 -6.03 11.91 -4.97
CA VAL A 122 -6.57 12.28 -6.29
C VAL A 122 -7.47 13.51 -6.18
N ARG A 123 -7.22 14.50 -7.03
CA ARG A 123 -8.03 15.72 -7.16
C ARG A 123 -8.98 15.59 -8.34
N TYR A 124 -10.26 15.84 -8.13
CA TYR A 124 -11.28 15.53 -9.14
C TYR A 124 -11.25 16.44 -10.38
N VAL A 125 -10.63 17.62 -10.30
CA VAL A 125 -10.48 18.53 -11.46
C VAL A 125 -9.22 18.22 -12.25
N GLU A 126 -8.10 17.99 -11.56
CA GLU A 126 -6.76 17.92 -12.17
C GLU A 126 -6.38 16.51 -12.62
N ASP A 127 -6.87 15.48 -11.89
CA ASP A 127 -6.37 14.12 -12.03
C ASP A 127 -7.35 13.19 -12.75
N ILE A 128 -8.42 13.73 -13.37
CA ILE A 128 -9.41 12.91 -14.10
C ILE A 128 -9.46 13.37 -15.55
N ASP A 129 -9.13 12.44 -16.45
CA ASP A 129 -9.40 12.59 -17.87
C ASP A 129 -10.79 12.02 -18.18
N TYR A 130 -11.76 12.93 -18.28
CA TYR A 130 -13.16 12.58 -18.49
C TYR A 130 -13.43 12.00 -19.89
N GLN A 131 -12.62 12.33 -20.89
CA GLN A 131 -12.77 11.82 -22.25
C GLN A 131 -12.15 10.44 -22.40
N GLY A 132 -10.96 10.24 -21.82
CA GLY A 132 -10.23 8.99 -21.89
C GLY A 132 -10.61 7.96 -20.84
N CYS A 133 -11.53 8.28 -19.91
CA CYS A 133 -11.86 7.46 -18.75
C CYS A 133 -10.60 7.02 -17.98
N ARG A 134 -9.73 8.00 -17.66
CA ARG A 134 -8.47 7.74 -16.97
C ARG A 134 -8.38 8.54 -15.67
N ILE A 135 -7.68 7.99 -14.69
CA ILE A 135 -7.39 8.62 -13.40
C ILE A 135 -5.89 8.66 -13.21
N ARG A 136 -5.37 9.81 -12.78
CA ARG A 136 -3.97 10.03 -12.45
C ARG A 136 -3.76 9.95 -10.93
N VAL A 137 -2.67 9.37 -10.53
CA VAL A 137 -2.11 9.57 -9.19
C VAL A 137 -0.84 10.39 -9.33
N GLU A 138 -0.81 11.52 -8.64
CA GLU A 138 0.32 12.44 -8.63
C GLU A 138 0.90 12.50 -7.23
N PRO A 139 2.24 12.41 -7.09
CA PRO A 139 2.92 12.56 -5.81
C PRO A 139 2.76 13.98 -5.28
N ARG A 140 2.01 14.15 -4.20
CA ARG A 140 1.85 15.41 -3.47
C ARG A 140 2.25 15.21 -2.02
N VAL A 141 2.92 16.21 -1.43
CA VAL A 141 3.38 16.18 -0.03
C VAL A 141 2.51 17.01 0.90
N ASP A 142 1.64 17.84 0.32
CA ASP A 142 0.80 18.84 0.97
C ASP A 142 -0.66 18.44 1.14
N ASN A 143 -0.97 17.16 1.05
CA ASN A 143 -2.33 16.66 1.19
C ASN A 143 -2.89 16.90 2.60
N GLU A 144 -4.06 17.53 2.71
CA GLU A 144 -4.76 17.82 3.97
C GLU A 144 -5.03 16.58 4.82
N ASN A 145 -5.36 15.46 4.17
CA ASN A 145 -5.57 14.17 4.81
C ASN A 145 -4.29 13.42 5.20
N LYS A 146 -3.13 14.09 5.07
CA LYS A 146 -1.79 13.58 5.39
C LYS A 146 -1.37 12.32 4.63
N VAL A 147 -2.08 11.95 3.57
CA VAL A 147 -1.67 10.84 2.70
C VAL A 147 -0.46 11.26 1.86
N ARG A 148 0.44 10.31 1.63
CA ARG A 148 1.63 10.52 0.81
C ARG A 148 1.71 9.45 -0.27
N ALA A 149 2.03 9.86 -1.48
CA ALA A 149 2.47 8.92 -2.49
C ALA A 149 3.85 8.41 -2.09
N LYS A 150 4.02 7.09 -2.02
CA LYS A 150 5.27 6.45 -1.58
C LYS A 150 6.42 6.66 -2.57
N TYR A 151 6.13 7.02 -3.82
CA TYR A 151 7.09 7.22 -4.91
C TYR A 151 6.75 8.49 -5.68
N GLU A 152 7.76 9.12 -6.25
CA GLU A 152 7.71 10.44 -6.88
C GLU A 152 7.28 10.43 -8.37
N GLU A 153 6.66 9.34 -8.86
CA GLU A 153 6.26 9.23 -10.26
C GLU A 153 4.74 9.27 -10.38
N ASP A 154 4.25 10.15 -11.24
CA ASP A 154 2.83 10.19 -11.62
C ASP A 154 2.48 9.00 -12.52
N ARG A 155 1.24 8.55 -12.44
CA ARG A 155 0.76 7.43 -13.25
C ARG A 155 -0.71 7.60 -13.61
N TRP A 156 -1.01 7.33 -14.86
CA TRP A 156 -2.38 7.24 -15.36
C TRP A 156 -2.85 5.80 -15.40
N ALA A 157 -4.07 5.56 -14.96
CA ALA A 157 -4.75 4.28 -15.13
C ALA A 157 -6.08 4.48 -15.86
N LYS A 158 -6.32 3.66 -16.88
CA LYS A 158 -7.63 3.57 -17.53
C LYS A 158 -8.54 2.69 -16.69
N VAL A 159 -9.76 3.15 -16.47
CA VAL A 159 -10.81 2.41 -15.76
C VAL A 159 -11.92 1.97 -16.71
N SER A 160 -12.71 0.99 -16.30
CA SER A 160 -13.87 0.55 -17.08
C SER A 160 -14.89 1.66 -17.20
N LYS A 161 -15.71 1.59 -18.26
CA LYS A 161 -16.80 2.55 -18.45
C LYS A 161 -17.80 2.49 -17.28
N ASP A 162 -18.12 1.30 -16.81
CA ASP A 162 -19.05 1.11 -15.69
C ASP A 162 -18.55 1.80 -14.40
N THR A 163 -17.27 1.65 -14.09
CA THR A 163 -16.65 2.35 -12.96
C THR A 163 -16.64 3.86 -13.15
N PHE A 164 -16.43 4.32 -14.39
CA PHE A 164 -16.46 5.73 -14.71
C PHE A 164 -17.88 6.31 -14.61
N ASP A 165 -18.90 5.57 -15.00
CA ASP A 165 -20.31 5.96 -14.83
C ASP A 165 -20.67 6.10 -13.33
N ILE A 166 -20.16 5.23 -12.48
CA ILE A 166 -20.29 5.36 -11.01
C ILE A 166 -19.58 6.62 -10.49
N LEU A 167 -18.40 6.97 -11.04
CA LEU A 167 -17.71 8.21 -10.72
C LEU A 167 -18.55 9.43 -11.08
N LEU A 168 -19.13 9.46 -12.28
CA LEU A 168 -20.01 10.55 -12.72
C LEU A 168 -21.26 10.66 -11.85
N PHE A 169 -21.86 9.52 -11.50
CA PHE A 169 -23.00 9.48 -10.57
C PHE A 169 -22.62 9.99 -9.18
N TYR A 170 -21.47 9.59 -8.64
CA TYR A 170 -20.95 10.08 -7.38
C TYR A 170 -20.74 11.59 -7.42
N TYR A 171 -20.11 12.11 -8.48
CA TYR A 171 -19.91 13.54 -8.70
C TYR A 171 -21.24 14.31 -8.74
N ALA A 172 -22.20 13.83 -9.53
CA ALA A 172 -23.51 14.47 -9.64
C ALA A 172 -24.24 14.52 -8.29
N LYS A 173 -24.24 13.41 -7.56
CA LYS A 173 -24.93 13.24 -6.27
C LYS A 173 -24.35 14.13 -5.17
N TYR A 174 -23.02 14.27 -5.10
CA TYR A 174 -22.33 14.99 -4.02
C TYR A 174 -21.69 16.29 -4.50
N ARG A 175 -22.13 16.83 -5.64
CA ARG A 175 -21.60 18.02 -6.29
C ARG A 175 -21.41 19.22 -5.35
N LYS A 176 -22.34 19.46 -4.42
CA LYS A 176 -22.26 20.58 -3.48
C LYS A 176 -21.06 20.43 -2.54
N LEU A 177 -20.87 19.25 -1.97
CA LEU A 177 -19.74 18.95 -1.07
C LEU A 177 -18.41 18.93 -1.82
N LEU A 178 -18.38 18.36 -3.04
CA LEU A 178 -17.16 18.27 -3.84
C LEU A 178 -16.65 19.65 -4.29
N ARG A 179 -17.54 20.64 -4.49
CA ARG A 179 -17.12 22.00 -4.83
C ARG A 179 -16.37 22.73 -3.72
N GLU A 180 -16.55 22.30 -2.50
CA GLU A 180 -15.86 22.84 -1.31
C GLU A 180 -14.52 22.12 -1.04
N SER A 181 -14.18 21.12 -1.85
CA SER A 181 -12.99 20.32 -1.73
C SER A 181 -12.28 20.18 -3.07
N GLU A 182 -10.98 19.96 -3.06
CA GLU A 182 -10.21 19.61 -4.27
C GLU A 182 -10.18 18.09 -4.49
N TYR A 183 -10.43 17.30 -3.44
CA TYR A 183 -10.25 15.85 -3.44
C TYR A 183 -11.43 15.10 -4.06
N LEU A 184 -11.11 14.02 -4.79
CA LEU A 184 -12.12 13.11 -5.31
C LEU A 184 -12.88 12.41 -4.17
N PHE A 185 -12.18 11.96 -3.15
CA PHE A 185 -12.77 11.26 -2.03
C PHE A 185 -12.89 12.14 -0.80
N ILE A 186 -14.14 12.38 -0.40
CA ILE A 186 -14.51 13.26 0.72
C ILE A 186 -15.36 12.51 1.77
N THR A 187 -15.39 13.04 2.96
CA THR A 187 -16.33 12.63 4.01
C THR A 187 -17.74 13.11 3.65
N LEU A 188 -18.75 12.22 3.69
CA LEU A 188 -20.08 12.50 3.16
C LEU A 188 -21.05 13.09 4.19
N SER A 189 -20.77 12.94 5.49
CA SER A 189 -21.69 13.35 6.55
C SER A 189 -20.96 13.62 7.86
N GLY A 190 -21.63 14.27 8.79
CA GLY A 190 -21.09 14.65 10.10
C GLY A 190 -20.34 15.98 10.06
N GLU A 191 -19.65 16.31 11.14
CA GLU A 191 -18.89 17.54 11.33
C GLU A 191 -17.79 17.77 10.28
N HIS A 192 -17.24 16.68 9.73
CA HIS A 192 -16.18 16.71 8.71
C HIS A 192 -16.69 16.53 7.28
N ALA A 193 -18.00 16.72 7.02
CA ALA A 193 -18.55 16.60 5.68
C ALA A 193 -17.85 17.57 4.71
N GLY A 194 -17.47 17.08 3.52
CA GLY A 194 -16.72 17.84 2.52
C GLY A 194 -15.20 17.79 2.67
N GLN A 195 -14.68 17.43 3.84
CA GLN A 195 -13.23 17.29 4.03
C GLN A 195 -12.67 16.05 3.32
N ALA A 196 -11.39 16.10 2.96
CA ALA A 196 -10.68 14.99 2.35
C ALA A 196 -10.77 13.70 3.19
N LEU A 197 -11.11 12.58 2.53
CA LEU A 197 -11.25 11.30 3.22
C LEU A 197 -9.89 10.79 3.70
N THR A 198 -9.82 10.33 4.94
CA THR A 198 -8.59 9.81 5.55
C THR A 198 -8.46 8.30 5.36
N GLU A 199 -7.23 7.79 5.44
CA GLU A 199 -6.96 6.35 5.38
C GLU A 199 -7.62 5.60 6.55
N ASP A 200 -7.67 6.20 7.74
CA ASP A 200 -8.34 5.62 8.90
C ASP A 200 -9.85 5.48 8.69
N ALA A 201 -10.48 6.48 8.05
CA ALA A 201 -11.90 6.42 7.70
C ALA A 201 -12.19 5.30 6.70
N VAL A 202 -11.30 5.09 5.71
CA VAL A 202 -11.40 3.95 4.78
C VAL A 202 -11.23 2.62 5.51
N ASN A 203 -10.22 2.50 6.37
CA ASN A 203 -10.01 1.29 7.16
C ASN A 203 -11.21 0.98 8.07
N ALA A 204 -11.86 2.00 8.63
CA ALA A 204 -13.09 1.85 9.40
C ALA A 204 -14.27 1.39 8.51
N MET A 205 -14.38 1.92 7.30
CA MET A 205 -15.38 1.49 6.31
C MET A 205 -15.17 0.02 5.92
N LEU A 206 -13.94 -0.39 5.60
CA LEU A 206 -13.61 -1.78 5.26
C LEU A 206 -13.93 -2.73 6.42
N ARG A 207 -13.65 -2.35 7.67
CA ARG A 207 -14.04 -3.14 8.86
C ARG A 207 -15.55 -3.30 8.98
N ARG A 208 -16.34 -2.26 8.70
CA ARG A 208 -17.82 -2.35 8.69
C ARG A 208 -18.32 -3.27 7.59
N LEU A 209 -17.77 -3.17 6.37
CA LEU A 209 -18.08 -4.08 5.26
C LEU A 209 -17.74 -5.52 5.60
N GLN A 210 -16.57 -5.77 6.18
CA GLN A 210 -16.19 -7.11 6.62
C GLN A 210 -17.18 -7.69 7.64
N LYS A 211 -17.64 -6.89 8.60
CA LYS A 211 -18.67 -7.33 9.57
C LYS A 211 -20.01 -7.66 8.89
N LYS A 212 -20.42 -6.83 7.91
CA LYS A 212 -21.68 -7.01 7.20
C LYS A 212 -21.68 -8.22 6.26
N THR A 213 -20.60 -8.40 5.51
CA THR A 213 -20.50 -9.40 4.44
C THR A 213 -19.81 -10.70 4.86
N GLN A 214 -19.17 -10.70 6.03
CA GLN A 214 -18.27 -11.77 6.53
C GLN A 214 -17.07 -12.05 5.60
N ILE A 215 -16.78 -11.14 4.65
CA ILE A 215 -15.66 -11.23 3.71
C ILE A 215 -14.52 -10.35 4.22
N LYS A 216 -13.37 -10.97 4.47
CA LYS A 216 -12.15 -10.22 4.82
C LYS A 216 -11.65 -9.41 3.63
N VAL A 217 -11.49 -8.11 3.80
CA VAL A 217 -10.99 -7.20 2.77
C VAL A 217 -10.05 -6.15 3.36
N THR A 218 -8.99 -5.84 2.62
CA THR A 218 -8.11 -4.69 2.85
C THR A 218 -7.79 -4.03 1.51
N SER A 219 -7.41 -2.76 1.51
CA SER A 219 -6.96 -2.06 0.29
C SER A 219 -5.82 -2.82 -0.41
N HIS A 220 -4.93 -3.41 0.38
CA HIS A 220 -3.81 -4.20 -0.13
C HIS A 220 -4.25 -5.49 -0.83
N MET A 221 -5.30 -6.16 -0.34
CA MET A 221 -5.88 -7.34 -1.01
C MET A 221 -6.48 -7.01 -2.38
N LEU A 222 -7.11 -5.83 -2.53
CA LEU A 222 -7.63 -5.35 -3.81
C LEU A 222 -6.50 -5.05 -4.80
N ARG A 223 -5.42 -4.47 -4.32
CA ARG A 223 -4.23 -4.25 -5.14
C ARG A 223 -3.56 -5.56 -5.56
N HIS A 224 -3.51 -6.59 -4.70
CA HIS A 224 -3.08 -7.94 -5.09
C HIS A 224 -4.02 -8.57 -6.13
N TYR A 225 -5.33 -8.36 -5.97
CA TYR A 225 -6.32 -8.79 -6.95
C TYR A 225 -6.03 -8.19 -8.33
N PHE A 226 -5.81 -6.87 -8.42
CA PHE A 226 -5.42 -6.21 -9.66
C PHE A 226 -4.21 -6.89 -10.32
N ALA A 227 -3.12 -7.08 -9.57
CA ALA A 227 -1.91 -7.67 -10.10
C ALA A 227 -2.14 -9.09 -10.66
N ASN A 228 -2.86 -9.92 -9.92
CA ASN A 228 -3.18 -11.29 -10.33
C ASN A 228 -4.09 -11.34 -11.56
N GLU A 229 -5.12 -10.47 -11.62
CA GLU A 229 -6.01 -10.40 -12.80
C GLU A 229 -5.26 -9.90 -14.04
N ARG A 230 -4.37 -8.91 -13.92
CA ARG A 230 -3.53 -8.47 -15.05
C ARG A 230 -2.59 -9.57 -15.52
N ARG A 231 -2.02 -10.35 -14.60
CA ARG A 231 -1.18 -11.50 -14.94
C ARG A 231 -1.96 -12.58 -15.68
N LYS A 232 -3.16 -12.93 -15.21
CA LYS A 232 -4.05 -13.88 -15.90
C LYS A 232 -4.44 -13.42 -17.31
N ASN A 233 -4.59 -12.10 -17.49
CA ASN A 233 -4.90 -11.50 -18.77
C ASN A 233 -3.65 -11.28 -19.67
N GLY A 234 -2.54 -11.91 -19.37
CA GLY A 234 -1.35 -11.93 -20.21
C GLY A 234 -0.42 -10.73 -20.12
N TRP A 235 -0.59 -9.85 -19.12
CA TRP A 235 0.34 -8.75 -18.93
C TRP A 235 1.71 -9.26 -18.51
N SER A 236 2.77 -8.62 -19.05
CA SER A 236 4.14 -8.90 -18.60
C SER A 236 4.36 -8.40 -17.15
N LEU A 237 5.40 -8.94 -16.50
CA LEU A 237 5.75 -8.52 -15.14
C LEU A 237 6.15 -7.04 -15.09
N GLU A 238 6.80 -6.56 -16.15
CA GLU A 238 7.25 -5.17 -16.30
C GLU A 238 6.05 -4.22 -16.36
N LEU A 239 5.03 -4.54 -17.17
CA LEU A 239 3.80 -3.74 -17.27
C LEU A 239 3.05 -3.70 -15.94
N ILE A 240 2.95 -4.84 -15.25
CA ILE A 240 2.32 -4.91 -13.92
C ILE A 240 3.13 -4.09 -12.91
N SER A 241 4.47 -4.20 -12.95
CA SER A 241 5.37 -3.45 -12.07
C SER A 241 5.21 -1.95 -12.27
N GLN A 242 5.17 -1.49 -13.52
CA GLN A 242 4.95 -0.09 -13.89
C GLN A 242 3.58 0.41 -13.42
N ALA A 243 2.51 -0.34 -13.70
CA ALA A 243 1.15 0.02 -13.27
C ALA A 243 1.02 0.13 -11.75
N LEU A 244 1.70 -0.75 -11.02
CA LEU A 244 1.75 -0.71 -9.57
C LEU A 244 2.71 0.36 -9.03
N GLY A 245 3.60 0.92 -9.82
CA GLY A 245 4.67 1.82 -9.38
C GLY A 245 5.64 1.11 -8.43
N HIS A 246 6.12 -0.07 -8.80
CA HIS A 246 7.17 -0.76 -8.09
C HIS A 246 8.53 -0.40 -8.71
N ARG A 247 9.46 0.14 -7.92
CA ARG A 247 10.84 0.44 -8.36
C ARG A 247 11.67 -0.83 -8.63
N ASN A 248 11.29 -1.94 -8.01
CA ASN A 248 12.00 -3.21 -8.13
C ASN A 248 11.04 -4.30 -8.61
N LEU A 249 11.37 -4.95 -9.72
CA LEU A 249 10.58 -6.03 -10.30
C LEU A 249 10.38 -7.20 -9.33
N GLN A 250 11.36 -7.48 -8.46
CA GLN A 250 11.25 -8.51 -7.43
C GLN A 250 10.05 -8.27 -6.50
N THR A 251 9.70 -7.00 -6.23
CA THR A 251 8.50 -6.65 -5.47
C THR A 251 7.24 -7.15 -6.18
N THR A 252 7.18 -7.04 -7.51
CA THR A 252 6.06 -7.53 -8.32
C THR A 252 6.00 -9.05 -8.31
N ILE A 253 7.14 -9.74 -8.44
CA ILE A 253 7.22 -11.20 -8.37
C ILE A 253 6.69 -11.70 -7.02
N ASN A 254 7.10 -11.09 -5.93
CA ASN A 254 6.63 -11.43 -4.58
C ASN A 254 5.14 -11.11 -4.35
N TYR A 255 4.57 -10.24 -5.19
CA TYR A 255 3.16 -9.85 -5.16
C TYR A 255 2.25 -10.84 -5.88
N LEU A 256 2.79 -11.51 -6.90
CA LEU A 256 2.09 -12.50 -7.72
C LEU A 256 2.30 -13.89 -7.09
N ASN A 257 1.25 -14.49 -6.59
CA ASN A 257 1.23 -15.86 -6.05
C ASN A 257 0.49 -16.81 -6.98
#